data_6ed4b5fd6926e6b0eb20ac907da751a1
#
_entry.id   6ed4b5fd6926e6b0eb20ac907da751a1
#
_cell.length_a   1.000
_cell.length_b   1.000
_cell.length_c   1.000
_cell.angle_alpha   90.00
_cell.angle_beta   90.00
_cell.angle_gamma   90.00
#
_symmetry.space_group_name_H-M   'P 1'
#
loop_
_entity.id
_entity.type
_entity.pdbx_description
1 polymer ?
#
loop_
_entity_poly.entity_id
_entity_poly.type
_entity_poly.pdbx_seq_one_letter_code
_entity_poly.pdbx_strand_id
1 'polypeptide(L)'
;MCEFANEKIPVSAIDEELYKKPPTFLIGTVDKFAMISFYNQTRVFFGLGVESLPPDLIIQDELHLISGPLGSIYGTFEKLINELILKASSELNIRPKIICSTATINSANDQIKKLYPVKNSKNINIFP
;
A
#
# COMPACT_ATOMS: atom_id res chain seq x y z
N MET A 1 12.59 31.79 -7.65
CA MET A 1 11.23 31.76 -8.19
C MET A 1 10.83 30.29 -8.23
N CYS A 2 9.66 29.91 -7.78
CA CYS A 2 9.26 28.49 -7.76
C CYS A 2 8.94 28.04 -9.19
N GLU A 3 9.45 26.88 -9.63
CA GLU A 3 9.17 26.30 -10.95
C GLU A 3 7.66 26.18 -11.23
N PHE A 4 6.88 25.90 -10.21
CA PHE A 4 5.42 25.75 -10.29
C PHE A 4 4.63 27.04 -10.10
N ALA A 5 5.26 28.22 -10.11
CA ALA A 5 4.56 29.49 -9.89
C ALA A 5 3.48 29.77 -10.98
N ASN A 6 3.70 29.26 -12.19
CA ASN A 6 2.83 29.45 -13.35
C ASN A 6 2.30 28.12 -13.94
N GLU A 7 2.63 26.98 -13.34
CA GLU A 7 2.22 25.65 -13.81
C GLU A 7 1.31 24.97 -12.79
N LYS A 8 0.39 24.12 -13.26
CA LYS A 8 -0.44 23.29 -12.39
C LYS A 8 0.46 22.30 -11.66
N ILE A 9 0.40 22.33 -10.33
CA ILE A 9 1.10 21.32 -9.51
C ILE A 9 0.56 19.93 -9.90
N PRO A 10 1.42 18.92 -10.14
CA PRO A 10 1.01 17.58 -10.54
C PRO A 10 0.44 16.77 -9.35
N VAL A 11 -0.57 17.32 -8.69
CA VAL A 11 -1.27 16.72 -7.54
C VAL A 11 -2.74 16.67 -7.86
N SER A 12 -3.37 15.53 -7.64
CA SER A 12 -4.81 15.36 -7.67
C SER A 12 -5.30 14.76 -6.35
N ALA A 13 -6.45 15.26 -5.87
CA ALA A 13 -7.16 14.74 -4.69
C ALA A 13 -8.56 14.24 -5.06
N ILE A 14 -8.87 14.16 -6.35
CA ILE A 14 -10.18 13.76 -6.87
C ILE A 14 -10.10 12.29 -7.27
N ASP A 15 -10.91 11.44 -6.65
CA ASP A 15 -10.87 9.99 -6.85
C ASP A 15 -11.06 9.60 -8.34
N GLU A 16 -11.97 10.25 -9.04
CA GLU A 16 -12.24 9.98 -10.47
C GLU A 16 -11.06 10.32 -11.40
N GLU A 17 -10.28 11.34 -11.05
CA GLU A 17 -9.05 11.67 -11.79
C GLU A 17 -7.95 10.64 -11.50
N LEU A 18 -7.81 10.22 -10.25
CA LEU A 18 -6.84 9.21 -9.82
C LEU A 18 -7.10 7.86 -10.49
N TYR A 19 -8.37 7.49 -10.69
CA TYR A 19 -8.72 6.24 -11.39
C TYR A 19 -8.40 6.30 -12.89
N LYS A 20 -8.54 7.48 -13.52
CA LYS A 20 -8.23 7.67 -14.95
C LYS A 20 -6.73 7.70 -15.21
N LYS A 21 -5.98 8.31 -14.30
CA LYS A 21 -4.54 8.47 -14.40
C LYS A 21 -3.89 8.16 -13.03
N PRO A 22 -3.56 6.89 -12.78
CA PRO A 22 -2.94 6.48 -11.53
C PRO A 22 -1.66 7.29 -11.26
N PRO A 23 -1.50 7.85 -10.06
CA PRO A 23 -0.33 8.64 -9.72
C PRO A 23 0.88 7.72 -9.47
N THR A 24 2.09 8.24 -9.65
CA THR A 24 3.34 7.56 -9.26
C THR A 24 3.46 7.42 -7.75
N PHE A 25 2.87 8.35 -7.00
CA PHE A 25 2.87 8.37 -5.54
C PHE A 25 1.46 8.59 -5.02
N LEU A 26 0.91 7.61 -4.31
CA LEU A 26 -0.43 7.64 -3.74
C LEU A 26 -0.35 7.69 -2.21
N ILE A 27 -0.98 8.68 -1.60
CA ILE A 27 -1.17 8.77 -0.15
C ILE A 27 -2.66 8.63 0.15
N GLY A 28 -2.99 7.84 1.14
CA GLY A 28 -4.35 7.72 1.62
C GLY A 28 -4.40 7.23 3.06
N THR A 29 -5.54 7.46 3.71
CA THR A 29 -5.81 6.84 5.00
C THR A 29 -6.12 5.36 4.80
N VAL A 30 -5.94 4.59 5.84
CA VAL A 30 -6.22 3.15 5.83
C VAL A 30 -7.69 2.86 5.49
N ASP A 31 -8.63 3.72 5.91
CA ASP A 31 -10.05 3.58 5.56
C ASP A 31 -10.29 3.73 4.06
N LYS A 32 -9.59 4.65 3.40
CA LYS A 32 -9.63 4.79 1.95
C LYS A 32 -9.11 3.53 1.25
N PHE A 33 -8.02 2.96 1.73
CA PHE A 33 -7.51 1.70 1.22
C PHE A 33 -8.44 0.51 1.52
N ALA A 34 -9.13 0.49 2.65
CA ALA A 34 -10.12 -0.53 2.96
C ALA A 34 -11.30 -0.52 1.99
N MET A 35 -11.65 0.64 1.44
CA MET A 35 -12.71 0.77 0.43
C MET A 35 -12.33 0.21 -0.94
N ILE A 36 -11.06 -0.10 -1.20
CA ILE A 36 -10.58 -0.68 -2.46
C ILE A 36 -11.34 -1.96 -2.83
N SER A 37 -11.68 -2.78 -1.83
CA SER A 37 -12.43 -4.01 -2.04
C SER A 37 -13.84 -3.80 -2.60
N PHE A 38 -14.42 -2.62 -2.41
CA PHE A 38 -15.78 -2.28 -2.85
C PHE A 38 -15.83 -1.57 -4.20
N TYR A 39 -14.72 -0.97 -4.64
CA TYR A 39 -14.66 -0.21 -5.88
C TYR A 39 -13.73 -0.88 -6.90
N ASN A 40 -14.30 -1.47 -7.93
CA ASN A 40 -13.53 -2.14 -8.98
C ASN A 40 -12.55 -1.21 -9.72
N GLN A 41 -12.82 0.10 -9.73
CA GLN A 41 -11.96 1.10 -10.35
C GLN A 41 -10.59 1.23 -9.67
N THR A 42 -10.50 0.93 -8.39
CA THR A 42 -9.27 1.04 -7.60
C THR A 42 -8.18 0.04 -8.02
N ARG A 43 -8.52 -0.99 -8.77
CA ARG A 43 -7.58 -1.97 -9.32
C ARG A 43 -6.47 -1.34 -10.16
N VAL A 44 -6.72 -0.16 -10.72
CA VAL A 44 -5.74 0.58 -11.53
C VAL A 44 -4.51 0.99 -10.71
N PHE A 45 -4.67 1.21 -9.40
CA PHE A 45 -3.55 1.51 -8.50
C PHE A 45 -2.58 0.34 -8.31
N PHE A 46 -3.00 -0.85 -8.69
CA PHE A 46 -2.18 -2.07 -8.65
C PHE A 46 -1.74 -2.51 -10.05
N GLY A 47 -1.86 -1.63 -11.05
CA GLY A 47 -1.46 -1.95 -12.42
C GLY A 47 -2.42 -2.90 -13.16
N LEU A 48 -3.64 -3.12 -12.64
CA LEU A 48 -4.61 -4.03 -13.26
C LEU A 48 -5.53 -3.29 -14.24
N GLY A 49 -5.46 -3.66 -15.51
CA GLY A 49 -6.29 -3.09 -16.57
C GLY A 49 -5.81 -1.73 -17.08
N VAL A 50 -4.57 -1.37 -16.82
CA VAL A 50 -3.87 -0.16 -17.30
C VAL A 50 -2.43 -0.49 -17.65
N GLU A 51 -1.79 0.35 -18.47
CA GLU A 51 -0.37 0.22 -18.83
C GLU A 51 0.58 0.79 -17.76
N SER A 52 0.26 0.58 -16.49
CA SER A 52 1.12 1.00 -15.37
C SER A 52 1.63 -0.20 -14.61
N LEU A 53 2.83 -0.06 -14.05
CA LEU A 53 3.40 -1.09 -13.18
C LEU A 53 2.67 -1.15 -11.83
N PRO A 54 2.60 -2.31 -11.19
CA PRO A 54 2.13 -2.41 -9.82
C PRO A 54 3.07 -1.67 -8.86
N PRO A 55 2.62 -1.31 -7.66
CA PRO A 55 3.47 -0.69 -6.64
C PRO A 55 4.69 -1.54 -6.33
N ASP A 56 5.86 -0.94 -6.31
CA ASP A 56 7.14 -1.54 -5.90
C ASP A 56 7.51 -1.21 -4.46
N LEU A 57 6.86 -0.19 -3.87
CA LEU A 57 7.05 0.26 -2.50
C LEU A 57 5.71 0.54 -1.83
N ILE A 58 5.53 0.00 -0.64
CA ILE A 58 4.41 0.30 0.27
C ILE A 58 4.99 0.82 1.57
N ILE A 59 4.55 2.01 1.98
CA ILE A 59 4.90 2.60 3.26
C ILE A 59 3.66 2.62 4.14
N GLN A 60 3.73 1.97 5.29
CA GLN A 60 2.67 1.94 6.27
C GLN A 60 3.13 2.61 7.55
N ASP A 61 2.53 3.75 7.83
CA ASP A 61 2.79 4.50 9.04
C ASP A 61 1.87 4.04 10.18
N GLU A 62 2.33 4.23 11.42
CA GLU A 62 1.56 3.97 12.63
C GLU A 62 1.01 2.54 12.73
N LEU A 63 1.84 1.54 12.41
CA LEU A 63 1.44 0.12 12.41
C LEU A 63 0.76 -0.34 13.71
N HIS A 64 1.11 0.27 14.84
CA HIS A 64 0.54 -0.07 16.15
C HIS A 64 -0.96 0.27 16.28
N LEU A 65 -1.49 1.18 15.45
CA LEU A 65 -2.92 1.50 15.43
C LEU A 65 -3.75 0.36 14.82
N ILE A 66 -3.10 -0.50 14.04
CA ILE A 66 -3.72 -1.66 13.40
C ILE A 66 -3.67 -2.87 14.35
N SER A 67 -4.22 -2.71 15.55
CA SER A 67 -4.28 -3.76 16.56
C SER A 67 -5.72 -4.00 17.04
N GLY A 68 -5.99 -5.19 17.58
CA GLY A 68 -7.31 -5.54 18.08
C GLY A 68 -8.34 -5.88 16.99
N PRO A 69 -9.64 -5.59 17.18
CA PRO A 69 -10.70 -5.92 16.23
C PRO A 69 -10.52 -5.31 14.85
N LEU A 70 -9.96 -4.10 14.78
CA LEU A 70 -9.55 -3.46 13.53
C LEU A 70 -8.46 -4.27 12.83
N GLY A 71 -7.52 -4.86 13.55
CA GLY A 71 -6.44 -5.68 13.00
C GLY A 71 -6.93 -6.87 12.18
N SER A 72 -8.09 -7.45 12.49
CA SER A 72 -8.68 -8.54 11.73
C SER A 72 -9.17 -8.09 10.37
N ILE A 73 -9.80 -6.91 10.29
CA ILE A 73 -10.27 -6.30 9.04
C ILE A 73 -9.06 -5.91 8.19
N TYR A 74 -8.06 -5.30 8.80
CA TYR A 74 -6.84 -4.89 8.10
C TYR A 74 -6.00 -6.07 7.62
N GLY A 75 -5.90 -7.15 8.39
CA GLY A 75 -5.20 -8.37 7.97
C GLY A 75 -5.83 -8.99 6.71
N THR A 76 -7.16 -8.93 6.59
CA THR A 76 -7.86 -9.36 5.37
C THR A 76 -7.56 -8.42 4.21
N PHE A 77 -7.52 -7.13 4.47
CA PHE A 77 -7.24 -6.10 3.50
C PHE A 77 -5.78 -6.16 2.98
N GLU A 78 -4.81 -6.31 3.86
CA GLU A 78 -3.40 -6.50 3.49
C GLU A 78 -3.20 -7.76 2.64
N LYS A 79 -3.89 -8.83 2.97
CA LYS A 79 -3.89 -10.04 2.14
C LYS A 79 -4.44 -9.77 0.74
N LEU A 80 -5.54 -9.01 0.64
CA LEU A 80 -6.11 -8.62 -0.65
C LEU A 80 -5.14 -7.79 -1.47
N ILE A 81 -4.50 -6.77 -0.88
CA ILE A 81 -3.49 -5.95 -1.56
C ILE A 81 -2.35 -6.82 -2.08
N ASN A 82 -1.82 -7.69 -1.24
CA ASN A 82 -0.73 -8.60 -1.65
C ASN A 82 -1.15 -9.50 -2.81
N GLU A 83 -2.37 -10.05 -2.80
CA GLU A 83 -2.89 -10.87 -3.90
C GLU A 83 -3.08 -10.06 -5.20
N LEU A 84 -3.56 -8.82 -5.10
CA LEU A 84 -3.71 -7.92 -6.26
C LEU A 84 -2.35 -7.60 -6.88
N ILE A 85 -1.35 -7.29 -6.05
CA ILE A 85 0.02 -7.01 -6.51
C ILE A 85 0.63 -8.27 -7.14
N LEU A 86 0.50 -9.42 -6.51
CA LEU A 86 1.01 -10.69 -7.05
C LEU A 86 0.36 -11.03 -8.39
N LYS A 87 -0.94 -10.78 -8.53
CA LYS A 87 -1.67 -10.98 -9.78
C LYS A 87 -1.18 -10.04 -10.88
N ALA A 88 -0.99 -8.77 -10.56
CA ALA A 88 -0.46 -7.78 -11.49
C ALA A 88 0.99 -8.04 -11.87
N SER A 89 1.77 -8.61 -10.94
CA SER A 89 3.21 -8.87 -11.09
C SER A 89 3.53 -10.27 -11.59
N SER A 90 2.53 -11.10 -11.89
CA SER A 90 2.74 -12.53 -12.21
C SER A 90 3.73 -12.76 -13.35
N GLU A 91 3.78 -11.87 -14.33
CA GLU A 91 4.72 -11.92 -15.46
C GLU A 91 6.07 -11.27 -15.13
N LEU A 92 6.13 -10.34 -14.19
CA LEU A 92 7.30 -9.52 -13.88
C LEU A 92 8.09 -10.02 -12.67
N ASN A 93 7.53 -10.95 -11.89
CA ASN A 93 8.09 -11.43 -10.62
C ASN A 93 8.50 -10.31 -9.63
N ILE A 94 7.78 -9.19 -9.69
CA ILE A 94 8.00 -8.02 -8.82
C ILE A 94 7.26 -8.26 -7.50
N ARG A 95 7.94 -7.98 -6.38
CA ARG A 95 7.32 -7.93 -5.06
C ARG A 95 7.59 -6.57 -4.45
N PRO A 96 6.58 -5.90 -3.89
CA PRO A 96 6.78 -4.61 -3.27
C PRO A 96 7.68 -4.76 -2.04
N LYS A 97 8.53 -3.77 -1.84
CA LYS A 97 9.19 -3.55 -0.56
C LYS A 97 8.18 -2.91 0.40
N ILE A 98 8.08 -3.45 1.61
CA ILE A 98 7.17 -2.92 2.62
C ILE A 98 8.02 -2.28 3.72
N ILE A 99 7.72 -1.03 4.05
CA ILE A 99 8.32 -0.27 5.14
C ILE A 99 7.20 0.08 6.11
N CYS A 100 7.37 -0.28 7.37
CA CYS A 100 6.40 0.04 8.43
C CYS A 100 7.06 0.89 9.50
N SER A 101 6.37 1.91 9.98
CA SER A 101 6.73 2.62 11.21
C SER A 101 5.79 2.24 12.36
N THR A 102 6.30 2.22 13.57
CA THR A 102 5.51 1.92 14.78
C THR A 102 6.12 2.54 16.01
N ALA A 103 5.29 3.05 16.91
CA ALA A 103 5.75 3.62 18.18
C ALA A 103 6.21 2.56 19.20
N THR A 104 5.82 1.28 19.01
CA THR A 104 6.14 0.19 19.95
C THR A 104 6.87 -0.96 19.26
N ILE A 105 8.08 -1.26 19.70
CA ILE A 105 8.96 -2.29 19.13
C ILE A 105 8.61 -3.69 19.65
N ASN A 106 8.13 -3.80 20.89
CA ASN A 106 8.01 -5.08 21.61
C ASN A 106 7.08 -6.12 20.94
N SER A 107 6.13 -5.71 20.11
CA SER A 107 5.24 -6.61 19.37
C SER A 107 5.35 -6.50 17.85
N ALA A 108 6.27 -5.67 17.35
CA ALA A 108 6.38 -5.37 15.91
C ALA A 108 6.63 -6.63 15.07
N ASN A 109 7.52 -7.51 15.51
CA ASN A 109 7.81 -8.76 14.80
C ASN A 109 6.59 -9.68 14.66
N ASP A 110 5.82 -9.84 15.73
CA ASP A 110 4.62 -10.70 15.72
C ASP A 110 3.50 -10.05 14.91
N GLN A 111 3.39 -8.74 14.97
CA GLN A 111 2.42 -7.97 14.21
C GLN A 111 2.72 -8.05 12.70
N ILE A 112 3.98 -7.85 12.30
CA ILE A 112 4.42 -7.96 10.91
C ILE A 112 4.16 -9.36 10.35
N LYS A 113 4.49 -10.42 11.12
CA LYS A 113 4.24 -11.80 10.69
C LYS A 113 2.76 -12.14 10.52
N LYS A 114 1.89 -11.50 11.30
CA LYS A 114 0.43 -11.69 11.18
C LYS A 114 -0.17 -10.94 10.00
N LEU A 115 0.36 -9.76 9.69
CA LEU A 115 -0.17 -8.91 8.63
C LEU A 115 0.37 -9.30 7.25
N TYR A 116 1.64 -9.63 7.17
CA TYR A 116 2.31 -9.88 5.89
C TYR A 116 2.71 -11.36 5.75
N PRO A 117 2.55 -11.96 4.57
CA PRO A 117 2.94 -13.35 4.30
C PRO A 117 4.45 -13.49 4.17
N VAL A 118 5.18 -13.25 5.25
CA VAL A 118 6.64 -13.37 5.29
C VAL A 118 7.03 -14.83 5.43
N LYS A 119 7.53 -15.45 4.35
CA LYS A 119 7.95 -16.86 4.33
C LYS A 119 9.15 -17.15 5.23
N ASN A 120 9.98 -16.14 5.53
CA ASN A 120 11.19 -16.31 6.33
C ASN A 120 11.44 -15.08 7.20
N SER A 121 11.64 -15.27 8.50
CA SER A 121 11.94 -14.20 9.46
C SER A 121 13.21 -13.41 9.12
N LYS A 122 14.13 -13.99 8.33
CA LYS A 122 15.34 -13.29 7.84
C LYS A 122 15.04 -12.14 6.89
N ASN A 123 13.82 -12.04 6.38
CA ASN A 123 13.38 -10.96 5.49
C ASN A 123 12.78 -9.76 6.24
N ILE A 124 12.80 -9.80 7.57
CA ILE A 124 12.34 -8.70 8.42
C ILE A 124 13.57 -8.03 9.03
N ASN A 125 13.76 -6.76 8.72
CA ASN A 125 14.79 -5.92 9.33
C ASN A 125 14.11 -4.89 10.22
N ILE A 126 14.52 -4.81 11.49
CA ILE A 126 14.04 -3.81 12.44
C ILE A 126 15.17 -2.82 12.68
N PHE A 127 14.83 -1.56 12.57
CA PHE A 127 15.71 -0.43 12.83
C PHE A 127 15.25 0.24 14.13
N PRO A 128 16.18 0.63 15.02
CA PRO A 128 15.87 1.33 16.26
C PRO A 128 15.34 2.74 16.01
#